data_27aaf58840a2efc1dd4a1b18159bf9a7
#
_entry.id   27aaf58840a2efc1dd4a1b18159bf9a7
#
_cell.length_a   1.000
_cell.length_b   1.000
_cell.length_c   1.000
_cell.angle_alpha   90.00
_cell.angle_beta   90.00
_cell.angle_gamma   90.00
#
_symmetry.space_group_name_H-M   'P 1'
#
loop_
_entity.id
_entity.type
_entity.pdbx_description
1 polymer ?
#
loop_
_entity_poly.entity_id
_entity_poly.type
_entity_poly.pdbx_seq_one_letter_code
_entity_poly.pdbx_strand_id
1 'polypeptide(L)'
;MNSISITETTDALNRQLGEVVATDPMAVLAALKAVHTVVAHREREAVSAALVDHTFREIGDVLGVSKQAVFQRFGKDWAVTSKAQMSKTDWKQQVKQKLVGP
;
A
#
# COMPACT_ATOMS: atom_id res chain seq x y z
N MET A 1 4.58 -15.91 11.23
CA MET A 1 4.70 -16.13 9.78
C MET A 1 5.79 -15.21 9.25
N ASN A 2 6.65 -15.69 8.40
CA ASN A 2 7.78 -14.91 7.89
C ASN A 2 7.55 -14.47 6.45
N SER A 3 8.45 -13.61 5.93
CA SER A 3 8.33 -13.04 4.59
C SER A 3 8.49 -14.10 3.49
N ILE A 4 9.16 -15.23 3.78
CA ILE A 4 9.29 -16.33 2.82
C ILE A 4 7.92 -16.90 2.48
N SER A 5 7.05 -17.05 3.47
CA SER A 5 5.69 -17.55 3.26
C SER A 5 4.87 -16.63 2.34
N ILE A 6 5.06 -15.32 2.47
CA ILE A 6 4.37 -14.34 1.62
C ILE A 6 4.84 -14.48 0.17
N THR A 7 6.16 -14.62 -0.03
CA THR A 7 6.74 -14.79 -1.37
C THR A 7 6.25 -16.10 -2.00
N GLU A 8 6.25 -17.18 -1.25
CA GLU A 8 5.77 -18.48 -1.74
C GLU A 8 4.30 -18.42 -2.12
N THR A 9 3.47 -17.73 -1.33
CA THR A 9 2.05 -17.57 -1.61
C THR A 9 1.85 -16.77 -2.89
N THR A 10 2.62 -15.71 -3.08
CA THR A 10 2.56 -14.88 -4.29
C THR A 10 2.92 -15.69 -5.53
N ASP A 11 4.00 -16.48 -5.44
CA ASP A 11 4.44 -17.33 -6.54
C ASP A 11 3.40 -18.40 -6.88
N ALA A 12 2.80 -19.00 -5.86
CA ALA A 12 1.75 -20.01 -6.04
C ALA A 12 0.51 -19.40 -6.72
N LEU A 13 0.11 -18.21 -6.29
CA LEU A 13 -1.02 -17.49 -6.89
C LEU A 13 -0.75 -17.18 -8.36
N ASN A 14 0.43 -16.66 -8.66
CA ASN A 14 0.82 -16.35 -10.03
C ASN A 14 0.75 -17.58 -10.93
N ARG A 15 1.26 -18.71 -10.43
CA ARG A 15 1.24 -19.97 -11.16
C ARG A 15 -0.18 -20.45 -11.42
N GLN A 16 -1.03 -20.43 -10.39
CA GLN A 16 -2.41 -20.86 -10.51
C GLN A 16 -3.20 -19.99 -11.52
N LEU A 17 -3.00 -18.67 -11.47
CA LEU A 17 -3.63 -17.77 -12.42
C LEU A 17 -3.18 -18.05 -13.85
N GLY A 18 -1.88 -18.29 -14.03
CA GLY A 18 -1.32 -18.61 -15.34
C GLY A 18 -1.88 -19.91 -15.93
N GLU A 19 -2.14 -20.90 -15.09
CA GLU A 19 -2.70 -22.18 -15.53
C GLU A 19 -4.15 -22.06 -16.01
N VAL A 20 -4.92 -21.13 -15.45
CA VAL A 20 -6.35 -21.00 -15.72
C VAL A 20 -6.65 -19.95 -16.79
N VAL A 21 -5.75 -18.97 -16.99
CA VAL A 21 -6.01 -17.80 -17.83
C VAL A 21 -6.40 -18.16 -19.28
N ALA A 22 -5.83 -19.21 -19.83
CA ALA A 22 -6.10 -19.61 -21.22
C ALA A 22 -7.43 -20.35 -21.37
N THR A 23 -7.88 -21.03 -20.31
CA THR A 23 -9.10 -21.86 -20.37
C THR A 23 -10.33 -21.13 -19.85
N ASP A 24 -10.15 -20.25 -18.86
CA ASP A 24 -11.26 -19.50 -18.26
C ASP A 24 -10.81 -18.13 -17.82
N PRO A 25 -10.57 -17.20 -18.78
CA PRO A 25 -10.10 -15.86 -18.44
C PRO A 25 -11.09 -15.05 -17.59
N MET A 26 -12.38 -15.31 -17.70
CA MET A 26 -13.37 -14.58 -16.89
C MET A 26 -13.28 -14.98 -15.41
N ALA A 27 -13.01 -16.26 -15.14
CA ALA A 27 -12.79 -16.72 -13.78
C ALA A 27 -11.53 -16.08 -13.18
N VAL A 28 -10.47 -15.92 -13.98
CA VAL A 28 -9.24 -15.24 -13.56
C VAL A 28 -9.53 -13.78 -13.23
N LEU A 29 -10.30 -13.08 -14.06
CA LEU A 29 -10.66 -11.68 -13.79
C LEU A 29 -11.46 -11.54 -12.49
N ALA A 30 -12.40 -12.44 -12.24
CA ALA A 30 -13.18 -12.43 -11.02
C ALA A 30 -12.29 -12.66 -9.79
N ALA A 31 -11.36 -13.61 -9.89
CA ALA A 31 -10.39 -13.88 -8.82
C ALA A 31 -9.49 -12.68 -8.57
N LEU A 32 -9.01 -12.03 -9.63
CA LEU A 32 -8.17 -10.84 -9.52
C LEU A 32 -8.90 -9.68 -8.86
N LYS A 33 -10.18 -9.50 -9.13
CA LYS A 33 -10.97 -8.48 -8.46
C LYS A 33 -10.95 -8.67 -6.94
N ALA A 34 -11.14 -9.91 -6.49
CA ALA A 34 -11.09 -10.24 -5.06
C ALA A 34 -9.70 -10.00 -4.48
N VAL A 35 -8.64 -10.41 -5.20
CA VAL A 35 -7.25 -10.21 -4.78
C VAL A 35 -6.95 -8.72 -4.65
N HIS A 36 -7.34 -7.92 -5.64
CA HIS A 36 -7.12 -6.47 -5.61
C HIS A 36 -7.77 -5.82 -4.39
N THR A 37 -8.96 -6.26 -4.01
CA THR A 37 -9.65 -5.74 -2.83
C THR A 37 -8.86 -6.04 -1.56
N VAL A 38 -8.38 -7.26 -1.41
CA VAL A 38 -7.58 -7.66 -0.25
C VAL A 38 -6.26 -6.89 -0.21
N VAL A 39 -5.57 -6.81 -1.35
CA VAL A 39 -4.29 -6.10 -1.46
C VAL A 39 -4.46 -4.62 -1.12
N ALA A 40 -5.48 -3.98 -1.66
CA ALA A 40 -5.73 -2.55 -1.42
C ALA A 40 -5.97 -2.28 0.07
N HIS A 41 -6.74 -3.13 0.73
CA HIS A 41 -7.02 -3.01 2.15
C HIS A 41 -5.74 -3.14 2.98
N ARG A 42 -4.98 -4.18 2.74
CA ARG A 42 -3.72 -4.43 3.48
C ARG A 42 -2.68 -3.37 3.19
N GLU A 43 -2.63 -2.87 1.96
CA GLU A 43 -1.70 -1.82 1.58
C GLU A 43 -1.97 -0.54 2.38
N ARG A 44 -3.23 -0.15 2.55
CA ARG A 44 -3.58 1.01 3.36
C ARG A 44 -3.17 0.84 4.82
N GLU A 45 -3.41 -0.33 5.37
CA GLU A 45 -3.00 -0.63 6.75
C GLU A 45 -1.48 -0.55 6.90
N ALA A 46 -0.74 -1.14 5.95
CA ALA A 46 0.71 -1.17 6.01
C ALA A 46 1.31 0.22 5.84
N VAL A 47 0.77 1.03 4.93
CA VAL A 47 1.23 2.40 4.73
C VAL A 47 0.97 3.24 5.98
N SER A 48 -0.22 3.13 6.58
CA SER A 48 -0.54 3.84 7.82
C SER A 48 0.41 3.47 8.95
N ALA A 49 0.70 2.18 9.10
CA ALA A 49 1.64 1.70 10.10
C ALA A 49 3.05 2.20 9.84
N ALA A 50 3.48 2.17 8.57
CA ALA A 50 4.82 2.60 8.18
C ALA A 50 5.03 4.10 8.40
N LEU A 51 3.99 4.92 8.24
CA LEU A 51 4.09 6.37 8.39
C LEU A 51 4.37 6.82 9.83
N VAL A 52 4.31 5.92 10.80
CA VAL A 52 4.69 6.22 12.18
C VAL A 52 6.18 6.61 12.24
N ASP A 53 7.05 5.89 11.52
CA ASP A 53 8.50 6.11 11.58
C ASP A 53 9.18 6.09 10.20
N HIS A 54 8.43 6.11 9.11
CA HIS A 54 8.95 6.20 7.74
C HIS A 54 8.31 7.36 6.99
N THR A 55 9.03 7.86 5.97
CA THR A 55 8.56 8.97 5.14
C THR A 55 7.79 8.44 3.93
N PHE A 56 7.03 9.33 3.27
CA PHE A 56 6.40 9.01 1.99
C PHE A 56 7.42 8.59 0.94
N ARG A 57 8.62 9.16 0.97
CA ARG A 57 9.70 8.81 0.05
C ARG A 57 10.16 7.36 0.26
N GLU A 58 10.39 6.99 1.51
CA GLU A 58 10.82 5.62 1.84
C GLU A 58 9.76 4.60 1.41
N ILE A 59 8.49 4.92 1.67
CA ILE A 59 7.38 4.05 1.28
C ILE A 59 7.29 3.96 -0.24
N GLY A 60 7.46 5.09 -0.95
CA GLY A 60 7.47 5.12 -2.40
C GLY A 60 8.58 4.25 -2.97
N ASP A 61 9.77 4.28 -2.36
CA ASP A 61 10.90 3.45 -2.79
C ASP A 61 10.54 1.95 -2.70
N VAL A 62 9.87 1.55 -1.64
CA VAL A 62 9.44 0.15 -1.48
C VAL A 62 8.37 -0.21 -2.49
N LEU A 63 7.42 0.69 -2.74
CA LEU A 63 6.31 0.43 -3.67
C LEU A 63 6.68 0.66 -5.14
N GLY A 64 7.85 1.25 -5.39
CA GLY A 64 8.29 1.55 -6.75
C GLY A 64 7.58 2.75 -7.37
N VAL A 65 7.14 3.71 -6.56
CA VAL A 65 6.44 4.93 -7.01
C VAL A 65 7.04 6.16 -6.35
N SER A 66 6.70 7.35 -6.85
CA SER A 66 7.19 8.61 -6.27
C SER A 66 6.53 8.90 -4.93
N LYS A 67 7.18 9.76 -4.11
CA LYS A 67 6.61 10.19 -2.84
C LYS A 67 5.29 10.93 -3.04
N GLN A 68 5.16 11.70 -4.13
CA GLN A 68 3.91 12.38 -4.46
C GLN A 68 2.79 11.37 -4.75
N ALA A 69 3.12 10.28 -5.47
CA ALA A 69 2.13 9.24 -5.75
C ALA A 69 1.65 8.57 -4.47
N VAL A 70 2.55 8.29 -3.52
CA VAL A 70 2.18 7.75 -2.21
C VAL A 70 1.27 8.72 -1.47
N PHE A 71 1.63 9.99 -1.45
CA PHE A 71 0.83 11.02 -0.78
C PHE A 71 -0.57 11.12 -1.39
N GLN A 72 -0.66 11.11 -2.73
CA GLN A 72 -1.96 11.20 -3.42
C GLN A 72 -2.86 10.01 -3.12
N ARG A 73 -2.28 8.80 -3.02
CA ARG A 73 -3.06 7.59 -2.77
C ARG A 73 -3.43 7.41 -1.29
N PHE A 74 -2.51 7.72 -0.38
CA PHE A 74 -2.65 7.36 1.04
C PHE A 74 -2.62 8.55 1.97
N GLY A 75 -2.06 9.68 1.54
CA GLY A 75 -1.86 10.84 2.40
C GLY A 75 -3.16 11.44 2.91
N LYS A 76 -4.23 11.35 2.14
CA LYS A 76 -5.53 11.87 2.54
C LYS A 76 -6.06 11.13 3.77
N ASP A 77 -5.99 9.81 3.76
CA ASP A 77 -6.44 8.99 4.89
C ASP A 77 -5.56 9.24 6.12
N TRP A 78 -4.24 9.27 5.91
CA TRP A 78 -3.28 9.58 6.98
C TRP A 78 -3.54 10.98 7.55
N ALA A 79 -3.75 11.98 6.68
CA ALA A 79 -3.96 13.36 7.10
C ALA A 79 -5.22 13.50 7.95
N VAL A 80 -6.32 12.84 7.57
CA VAL A 80 -7.56 12.87 8.33
C VAL A 80 -7.36 12.26 9.73
N THR A 81 -6.72 11.09 9.78
CA THR A 81 -6.46 10.40 11.05
C THR A 81 -5.53 11.22 11.94
N SER A 82 -4.42 11.70 11.38
CA SER A 82 -3.43 12.46 12.12
C SER A 82 -3.99 13.80 12.61
N LYS A 83 -4.78 14.47 11.78
CA LYS A 83 -5.38 15.76 12.11
C LYS A 83 -6.32 15.66 13.31
N ALA A 84 -6.99 14.53 13.48
CA ALA A 84 -7.89 14.31 14.61
C ALA A 84 -7.14 14.20 15.94
N GLN A 85 -5.84 13.90 15.89
CA GLN A 85 -5.03 13.62 17.07
C GLN A 85 -4.05 14.74 17.44
N MET A 86 -3.89 15.77 16.61
CA MET A 86 -2.90 16.81 16.82
C MET A 86 -3.42 18.18 16.38
N SER A 87 -2.72 19.25 16.79
CA SER A 87 -3.06 20.60 16.39
C SER A 87 -2.85 20.80 14.90
N LYS A 88 -3.52 21.81 14.34
CA LYS A 88 -3.40 22.14 12.93
C LYS A 88 -1.96 22.43 12.50
N THR A 89 -1.23 23.16 13.36
CA THR A 89 0.18 23.49 13.08
C THR A 89 1.05 22.24 13.07
N ASP A 90 0.90 21.40 14.09
CA ASP A 90 1.67 20.16 14.20
C ASP A 90 1.38 19.22 13.01
N TRP A 91 0.10 19.12 12.63
CA TRP A 91 -0.30 18.33 11.49
C TRP A 91 0.37 18.80 10.20
N LYS A 92 0.39 20.11 9.95
CA LYS A 92 1.02 20.67 8.76
C LYS A 92 2.51 20.40 8.73
N GLN A 93 3.18 20.50 9.86
CA GLN A 93 4.61 20.19 9.96
C GLN A 93 4.88 18.72 9.71
N GLN A 94 4.04 17.83 10.23
CA GLN A 94 4.16 16.39 9.99
C GLN A 94 4.03 16.06 8.51
N VAL A 95 3.05 16.65 7.81
CA VAL A 95 2.89 16.45 6.37
C VAL A 95 4.15 16.91 5.63
N LYS A 96 4.66 18.10 5.97
CA LYS A 96 5.85 18.65 5.34
C LYS A 96 7.06 17.74 5.55
N GLN A 97 7.26 17.24 6.76
CA GLN A 97 8.35 16.31 7.07
C GLN A 97 8.24 15.01 6.27
N LYS A 98 7.05 14.43 6.20
CA LYS A 98 6.86 13.18 5.46
C LYS A 98 7.12 13.33 3.97
N LEU A 99 6.79 14.50 3.40
CA LEU A 99 7.02 14.78 1.97
C LEU A 99 8.47 15.13 1.65
N VAL A 100 9.14 15.86 2.54
CA VAL A 100 10.51 16.37 2.32
C VAL A 100 11.57 15.45 2.92
N GLY A 101 11.21 14.65 3.89
CA GLY A 101 12.12 13.81 4.66
C GLY A 101 13.07 12.96 3.81
N PRO A 102 14.14 12.46 4.46
CA PRO A 102 15.25 11.80 3.77
C PRO A 102 14.84 10.63 2.92
#